data_cf49f04960e7c304a7ca03a1b9dbe4ba
#
_entry.id   cf49f04960e7c304a7ca03a1b9dbe4ba
#
_cell.length_a   1.000
_cell.length_b   1.000
_cell.length_c   1.000
_cell.angle_alpha   90.00
_cell.angle_beta   90.00
_cell.angle_gamma   90.00
#
_symmetry.space_group_name_H-M   'P 1'
#
loop_
_entity.id
_entity.type
_entity.pdbx_description
1 polymer ?
#
loop_
_entity_poly.entity_id
_entity_poly.type
_entity_poly.pdbx_seq_one_letter_code
_entity_poly.pdbx_strand_id
1 'polypeptide(L)'
;MKSETLPSFWEAYRLLDQDTRSNARKAYRLWSQNPFHPSLRFKCVNRQENVWSLRITLDYRALCVFEEGTVTWIWIGAHADYERSLH
;
A
#
# COMPACT_ATOMS: atom_id res chain seq x y z
N MET A 1 -0.49 -4.10 -15.07
CA MET A 1 -0.63 -2.86 -14.28
C MET A 1 0.77 -2.32 -13.99
N LYS A 2 1.02 -1.08 -14.37
CA LYS A 2 2.34 -0.46 -14.14
C LYS A 2 2.47 -0.03 -12.69
N SER A 3 3.64 -0.18 -12.10
CA SER A 3 3.88 0.13 -10.68
C SER A 3 5.10 1.03 -10.53
N GLU A 4 4.92 2.11 -9.79
CA GLU A 4 5.97 3.10 -9.50
C GLU A 4 5.94 3.43 -8.01
N THR A 5 7.01 4.06 -7.51
CA THR A 5 7.09 4.50 -6.11
C THR A 5 7.53 5.95 -6.03
N LEU A 6 7.05 6.65 -5.00
CA LEU A 6 7.55 7.97 -4.63
C LEU A 6 8.60 7.84 -3.50
N PRO A 7 9.47 8.84 -3.36
CA PRO A 7 10.42 8.86 -2.23
C PRO A 7 9.76 8.74 -0.86
N SER A 8 8.56 9.31 -0.69
CA SER A 8 7.79 9.21 0.56
C SER A 8 7.49 7.78 0.96
N PHE A 9 7.26 6.89 -0.03
CA PHE A 9 7.06 5.48 0.24
C PHE A 9 8.30 4.86 0.88
N TRP A 10 9.47 5.10 0.31
CA TRP A 10 10.72 4.53 0.81
C TRP A 10 11.12 5.09 2.18
N GLU A 11 10.84 6.36 2.43
CA GLU A 11 11.05 6.96 3.75
C GLU A 11 10.22 6.23 4.82
N ALA A 12 8.95 5.99 4.53
CA ALA A 12 8.07 5.25 5.42
C ALA A 12 8.50 3.78 5.56
N TYR A 13 8.90 3.15 4.46
CA TYR A 13 9.34 1.75 4.44
C TYR A 13 10.56 1.52 5.34
N ARG A 14 11.50 2.46 5.36
CA ARG A 14 12.69 2.36 6.20
C ARG A 14 12.39 2.35 7.69
N LEU A 15 11.25 2.89 8.11
CA LEU A 15 10.84 2.92 9.51
C LEU A 15 10.23 1.59 9.98
N LEU A 16 9.92 0.69 9.05
CA LEU A 16 9.35 -0.61 9.39
C LEU A 16 10.42 -1.55 9.93
N ASP A 17 10.00 -2.47 10.80
CA ASP A 17 10.89 -3.54 11.23
C ASP A 17 11.10 -4.55 10.09
N GLN A 18 12.06 -5.46 10.30
CA GLN A 18 12.45 -6.43 9.28
C GLN A 18 11.31 -7.37 8.90
N ASP A 19 10.53 -7.83 9.87
CA ASP A 19 9.43 -8.75 9.62
C ASP A 19 8.32 -8.08 8.81
N THR A 20 8.00 -6.83 9.14
CA THR A 20 6.99 -6.07 8.41
C THR A 20 7.45 -5.78 6.98
N ARG A 21 8.72 -5.44 6.79
CA ARG A 21 9.29 -5.26 5.44
C ARG A 21 9.20 -6.55 4.62
N SER A 22 9.50 -7.68 5.24
CA SER A 22 9.39 -8.99 4.59
C SER A 22 7.94 -9.27 4.18
N ASN A 23 6.98 -8.99 5.05
CA ASN A 23 5.56 -9.14 4.75
C ASN A 23 5.11 -8.20 3.64
N ALA A 24 5.64 -6.99 3.60
CA ALA A 24 5.36 -6.03 2.53
C ALA A 24 5.83 -6.56 1.18
N ARG A 25 7.03 -7.13 1.11
CA ARG A 25 7.54 -7.73 -0.12
C ARG A 25 6.68 -8.91 -0.59
N LYS A 26 6.23 -9.76 0.33
CA LYS A 26 5.34 -10.88 0.01
C LYS A 26 4.01 -10.39 -0.54
N ALA A 27 3.42 -9.38 0.11
CA ALA A 27 2.16 -8.80 -0.33
C ALA A 27 2.31 -8.17 -1.72
N TYR A 28 3.40 -7.49 -1.97
CA TYR A 28 3.66 -6.88 -3.28
C TYR A 28 3.78 -7.93 -4.38
N ARG A 29 4.48 -9.04 -4.13
CA ARG A 29 4.60 -10.13 -5.10
C ARG A 29 3.23 -10.72 -5.44
N LEU A 30 2.40 -10.96 -4.42
CA LEU A 30 1.05 -11.47 -4.63
C LEU A 30 0.22 -10.44 -5.41
N TRP A 31 0.30 -9.16 -5.03
CA TRP A 31 -0.41 -8.09 -5.72
C TRP A 31 -0.01 -8.00 -7.20
N SER A 32 1.27 -8.13 -7.51
CA SER A 32 1.74 -8.05 -8.89
C SER A 32 1.20 -9.17 -9.77
N GLN A 33 0.89 -10.32 -9.18
CA GLN A 33 0.33 -11.47 -9.89
C GLN A 33 -1.21 -11.46 -9.89
N ASN A 34 -1.80 -11.05 -8.79
CA ASN A 34 -3.26 -11.04 -8.59
C ASN A 34 -3.66 -9.87 -7.69
N PRO A 35 -3.81 -8.65 -8.26
CA PRO A 35 -4.06 -7.45 -7.46
C PRO A 35 -5.30 -7.51 -6.59
N PHE A 36 -6.31 -8.27 -7.02
CA PHE A 36 -7.58 -8.35 -6.30
C PHE A 36 -7.73 -9.64 -5.51
N HIS A 37 -6.61 -10.31 -5.19
CA HIS A 37 -6.65 -11.46 -4.30
C HIS A 37 -7.30 -11.04 -2.97
N PRO A 38 -8.27 -11.82 -2.44
CA PRO A 38 -9.05 -11.42 -1.25
C PRO A 38 -8.22 -11.04 -0.03
N SER A 39 -7.09 -11.73 0.20
CA SER A 39 -6.24 -11.45 1.37
C SER A 39 -5.61 -10.06 1.35
N LEU A 40 -5.48 -9.44 0.18
CA LEU A 40 -4.85 -8.14 0.02
C LEU A 40 -5.81 -6.97 0.30
N ARG A 41 -7.10 -7.21 0.22
CA ARG A 41 -8.13 -6.18 0.41
C ARG A 41 -7.81 -4.88 -0.32
N PHE A 42 -7.35 -5.01 -1.56
CA PHE A 42 -7.00 -3.87 -2.39
C PHE A 42 -8.26 -3.12 -2.80
N LYS A 43 -8.42 -1.89 -2.27
CA LYS A 43 -9.66 -1.13 -2.46
C LYS A 43 -9.41 0.36 -2.46
N CYS A 44 -10.29 1.10 -3.13
CA CYS A 44 -10.25 2.55 -3.13
C CYS A 44 -10.75 3.07 -1.76
N VAL A 45 -9.97 3.93 -1.14
CA VAL A 45 -10.28 4.53 0.17
C VAL A 45 -10.52 6.04 0.07
N ASN A 46 -10.12 6.67 -1.03
CA ASN A 46 -10.41 8.07 -1.30
C ASN A 46 -10.63 8.24 -2.81
N ARG A 47 -11.90 8.39 -3.20
CA ARG A 47 -12.26 8.49 -4.63
C ARG A 47 -11.78 9.77 -5.28
N GLN A 48 -11.81 10.88 -4.54
CA GLN A 48 -11.42 12.17 -5.11
C GLN A 48 -9.94 12.18 -5.50
N GLU A 49 -9.10 11.55 -4.69
CA GLU A 49 -7.66 11.51 -4.88
C GLU A 49 -7.18 10.21 -5.53
N ASN A 50 -8.10 9.30 -5.85
CA ASN A 50 -7.78 7.97 -6.38
C ASN A 50 -6.80 7.20 -5.50
N VAL A 51 -6.92 7.33 -4.18
CA VAL A 51 -6.06 6.62 -3.24
C VAL A 51 -6.64 5.25 -2.94
N TRP A 52 -5.78 4.24 -3.05
CA TRP A 52 -6.12 2.84 -2.78
C TRP A 52 -5.23 2.30 -1.68
N SER A 53 -5.78 1.36 -0.92
CA SER A 53 -5.12 0.73 0.22
C SER A 53 -4.87 -0.75 -0.08
N LEU A 54 -3.66 -1.21 0.23
CA LEU A 54 -3.26 -2.61 0.15
C LEU A 54 -2.98 -3.11 1.56
N ARG A 55 -3.63 -4.20 1.97
CA ARG A 55 -3.37 -4.83 3.27
C ARG A 55 -2.06 -5.59 3.23
N ILE A 56 -1.10 -5.21 4.06
CA ILE A 56 0.17 -5.93 4.22
C ILE A 56 0.00 -7.01 5.28
N THR A 57 -0.43 -6.61 6.47
CA THR A 57 -0.85 -7.49 7.57
C THR A 57 -2.09 -6.88 8.21
N LEU A 58 -2.58 -7.49 9.29
CA LEU A 58 -3.72 -6.93 10.02
C LEU A 58 -3.45 -5.49 10.46
N ASP A 59 -2.21 -5.18 10.86
CA ASP A 59 -1.85 -3.89 11.46
C ASP A 59 -1.20 -2.91 10.49
N TYR A 60 -0.83 -3.33 9.28
CA TYR A 60 -0.08 -2.49 8.34
C TYR A 60 -0.75 -2.41 6.98
N ARG A 61 -0.66 -1.22 6.38
CA ARG A 61 -1.24 -0.92 5.06
C ARG A 61 -0.24 -0.16 4.20
N ALA A 62 -0.33 -0.37 2.88
CA ALA A 62 0.35 0.49 1.91
C ALA A 62 -0.71 1.29 1.16
N LEU A 63 -0.38 2.54 0.83
CA LEU A 63 -1.25 3.42 0.08
C LEU A 63 -0.64 3.73 -1.28
N CYS A 64 -1.49 3.80 -2.28
CA CYS A 64 -1.08 4.19 -3.63
C CYS A 64 -2.11 5.09 -4.29
N VAL A 65 -1.68 5.79 -5.32
CA VAL A 65 -2.60 6.47 -6.24
C VAL A 65 -2.71 5.60 -7.48
N PHE A 66 -3.94 5.28 -7.89
CA PHE A 66 -4.19 4.41 -9.02
C PHE A 66 -4.88 5.21 -10.12
N GLU A 67 -4.16 5.53 -11.19
CA GLU A 67 -4.65 6.31 -12.31
C GLU A 67 -4.15 5.71 -13.64
N GLU A 68 -5.08 5.58 -14.59
CA GLU A 68 -4.74 5.19 -15.95
C GLU A 68 -3.87 3.94 -16.06
N GLY A 69 -4.21 2.93 -15.25
CA GLY A 69 -3.48 1.65 -15.27
C GLY A 69 -2.13 1.69 -14.56
N THR A 70 -1.78 2.81 -13.93
CA THR A 70 -0.54 2.96 -13.17
C THR A 70 -0.84 3.12 -11.70
N VAL A 71 -0.14 2.34 -10.88
CA VAL A 71 -0.17 2.43 -9.42
C VAL A 71 1.11 3.11 -8.96
N THR A 72 0.97 4.20 -8.21
CA THR A 72 2.12 4.91 -7.62
C THR A 72 2.04 4.78 -6.11
N TRP A 73 2.96 4.02 -5.52
CA TRP A 73 3.01 3.79 -4.07
C TRP A 73 3.54 5.04 -3.39
N ILE A 74 2.78 5.55 -2.41
CA ILE A 74 3.08 6.84 -1.77
C ILE A 74 3.43 6.71 -0.30
N TRP A 75 2.99 5.62 0.38
CA TRP A 75 3.19 5.48 1.81
C TRP A 75 2.95 4.03 2.24
N ILE A 76 3.61 3.63 3.33
CA ILE A 76 3.36 2.36 4.01
C ILE A 76 3.55 2.57 5.51
N GLY A 77 2.67 1.98 6.32
CA GLY A 77 2.76 2.15 7.76
C GLY A 77 1.63 1.46 8.50
N ALA A 78 1.52 1.79 9.78
CA ALA A 78 0.52 1.19 10.65
C ALA A 78 -0.89 1.66 10.29
N HIS A 79 -1.85 0.72 10.38
CA HIS A 79 -3.26 1.01 10.09
C HIS A 79 -3.80 2.16 10.95
N ALA A 80 -3.38 2.25 12.22
CA ALA A 80 -3.80 3.34 13.09
C ALA A 80 -3.35 4.71 12.58
N ASP A 81 -2.14 4.81 12.04
CA ASP A 81 -1.64 6.04 11.46
C ASP A 81 -2.35 6.39 10.17
N TYR A 82 -2.64 5.38 9.36
CA TYR A 82 -3.42 5.52 8.15
C TYR A 82 -4.82 6.09 8.45
N GLU A 83 -5.53 5.56 9.45
CA GLU A 83 -6.85 6.07 9.80
C GLU A 83 -6.82 7.52 10.24
N ARG A 84 -5.79 7.91 11.00
CA ARG A 84 -5.63 9.30 11.42
C ARG A 84 -5.42 10.25 10.25
N SER A 85 -4.69 9.81 9.23
CA SER A 85 -4.39 10.65 8.07
C SER A 85 -5.59 10.84 7.13
N LEU A 86 -6.64 10.03 7.28
CA LEU A 86 -7.86 10.13 6.47
C LEU A 86 -8.92 11.07 7.08
N HIS A 87 -8.71 11.54 8.28
CA HIS A 87 -9.68 12.40 8.99
C HIS A 87 -9.29 13.86 8.99
#